data_5bd46908e61ef0d24f5000594f007aec
#
_entry.id   5bd46908e61ef0d24f5000594f007aec
#
_cell.length_a   1.000
_cell.length_b   1.000
_cell.length_c   1.000
_cell.angle_alpha   90.00
_cell.angle_beta   90.00
_cell.angle_gamma   90.00
#
_symmetry.space_group_name_H-M   'P 1'
#
loop_
_entity.id
_entity.type
_entity.pdbx_description
1 polymer ?
#
loop_
_entity_poly.entity_id
_entity_poly.type
_entity_poly.pdbx_seq_one_letter_code
_entity_poly.pdbx_strand_id
1 'polypeptide(L)'
;VSEGAICELEGEITKEGNVLTFESESLDIVGYQWYVDTGEGSVLIVDATLESYTATETGYYTVEVELENGCIVPFNIMHIMCADCATLTVALAADGNTLAAEVDGCGTPTFQWWAVNIDGTKDMLPNVTDTMIFEDDGLYFSVVCCDGCDPVVNLISYVDGVFIITDGKLDNNEFSWA
;
A
#
# COMPACT_ATOMS: atom_id res chain seq x y z
N VAL A 1 37.80 19.48 9.25
CA VAL A 1 36.49 19.04 9.71
C VAL A 1 35.64 18.90 8.46
N SER A 2 35.39 17.66 8.03
CA SER A 2 34.52 17.37 6.89
C SER A 2 33.08 17.68 7.35
N GLU A 3 32.45 18.71 6.79
CA GLU A 3 31.01 18.90 6.91
C GLU A 3 30.34 17.65 6.36
N GLY A 4 29.56 16.95 7.19
CA GLY A 4 28.79 15.80 6.74
C GLY A 4 27.87 16.25 5.61
N ALA A 5 27.91 15.55 4.47
CA ALA A 5 27.01 15.81 3.38
C ALA A 5 25.56 15.66 3.88
N ILE A 6 24.74 16.68 3.69
CA ILE A 6 23.31 16.61 3.98
C ILE A 6 22.68 15.76 2.89
N CYS A 7 22.12 14.60 3.30
CA CYS A 7 21.42 13.70 2.40
C CYS A 7 19.95 14.14 2.32
N GLU A 8 19.67 15.18 1.58
CA GLU A 8 18.32 15.66 1.31
C GLU A 8 18.01 15.51 -0.18
N LEU A 9 16.92 14.88 -0.50
CA LEU A 9 16.37 14.76 -1.84
C LEU A 9 14.85 14.93 -1.76
N GLU A 10 14.32 15.88 -2.52
CA GLU A 10 12.88 16.01 -2.70
C GLU A 10 12.44 15.15 -3.89
N GLY A 11 11.43 14.34 -3.68
CA GLY A 11 10.88 13.47 -4.71
C GLY A 11 9.73 12.64 -4.17
N GLU A 12 9.03 12.01 -5.06
CA GLU A 12 7.92 11.12 -4.75
C GLU A 12 7.86 9.94 -5.71
N ILE A 13 7.18 8.88 -5.30
CA ILE A 13 6.87 7.77 -6.19
C ILE A 13 5.44 7.97 -6.68
N THR A 14 5.28 8.09 -7.99
CA THR A 14 3.98 8.08 -8.66
C THR A 14 3.67 6.69 -9.20
N LYS A 15 2.39 6.39 -9.45
CA LYS A 15 1.99 5.12 -10.06
C LYS A 15 0.99 5.32 -11.18
N GLU A 16 1.18 4.59 -12.26
CA GLU A 16 0.22 4.45 -13.34
C GLU A 16 -0.02 2.95 -13.60
N GLY A 17 -1.20 2.45 -13.19
CA GLY A 17 -1.46 1.02 -13.15
C GLY A 17 -0.45 0.31 -12.23
N ASN A 18 0.32 -0.61 -12.78
CA ASN A 18 1.36 -1.35 -12.06
C ASN A 18 2.76 -0.73 -12.22
N VAL A 19 2.89 0.37 -12.95
CA VAL A 19 4.17 1.05 -13.13
C VAL A 19 4.36 2.07 -12.02
N LEU A 20 5.43 1.90 -11.25
CA LEU A 20 5.89 2.82 -10.22
C LEU A 20 7.02 3.65 -10.82
N THR A 21 6.99 4.97 -10.68
CA THR A 21 8.01 5.88 -11.19
C THR A 21 8.44 6.84 -10.09
N PHE A 22 9.73 6.96 -9.87
CA PHE A 22 10.26 7.98 -8.98
C PHE A 22 10.40 9.29 -9.74
N GLU A 23 9.81 10.34 -9.21
CA GLU A 23 9.85 11.68 -9.79
C GLU A 23 10.59 12.66 -8.86
N SER A 24 11.56 13.38 -9.43
CA SER A 24 12.32 14.41 -8.74
C SER A 24 12.83 15.46 -9.75
N GLU A 25 12.95 16.70 -9.30
CA GLU A 25 13.59 17.76 -10.08
C GLU A 25 15.13 17.81 -9.91
N SER A 26 15.69 16.93 -9.07
CA SER A 26 17.13 16.87 -8.84
C SER A 26 17.87 16.27 -10.03
N LEU A 27 18.98 16.89 -10.39
CA LEU A 27 19.90 16.44 -11.46
C LEU A 27 21.07 15.59 -10.91
N ASP A 28 21.19 15.45 -9.60
CA ASP A 28 22.32 14.80 -8.93
C ASP A 28 22.10 13.30 -8.70
N ILE A 29 21.07 12.71 -9.31
CA ILE A 29 20.76 11.29 -9.20
C ILE A 29 21.63 10.48 -10.13
N VAL A 30 22.32 9.47 -9.59
CA VAL A 30 23.23 8.58 -10.33
C VAL A 30 22.78 7.12 -10.35
N GLY A 31 21.84 6.74 -9.49
CA GLY A 31 21.35 5.36 -9.46
C GLY A 31 20.06 5.17 -8.71
N TYR A 32 19.43 4.04 -8.96
CA TYR A 32 18.20 3.55 -8.31
C TYR A 32 18.34 2.09 -7.96
N GLN A 33 17.67 1.68 -6.87
CA GLN A 33 17.49 0.27 -6.53
C GLN A 33 16.13 0.08 -5.88
N TRP A 34 15.31 -0.80 -6.45
CA TRP A 34 13.98 -1.11 -5.93
C TRP A 34 13.99 -2.33 -5.02
N TYR A 35 13.12 -2.29 -4.03
CA TYR A 35 12.86 -3.35 -3.04
C TYR A 35 11.36 -3.55 -2.91
N VAL A 36 10.94 -4.73 -2.47
CA VAL A 36 9.54 -5.04 -2.14
C VAL A 36 9.45 -5.70 -0.76
N ASP A 37 8.45 -5.34 0.00
CA ASP A 37 8.05 -6.00 1.24
C ASP A 37 6.59 -6.46 1.11
N THR A 38 6.38 -7.76 1.10
CA THR A 38 5.06 -8.41 1.02
C THR A 38 4.53 -8.84 2.39
N GLY A 39 5.16 -8.37 3.48
CA GLY A 39 4.82 -8.68 4.87
C GLY A 39 5.82 -9.60 5.58
N GLU A 40 6.87 -10.06 4.89
CA GLU A 40 7.93 -10.89 5.46
C GLU A 40 9.28 -10.14 5.59
N GLY A 41 9.27 -8.85 5.34
CA GLY A 41 10.44 -7.97 5.31
C GLY A 41 10.87 -7.57 3.91
N SER A 42 11.63 -6.48 3.84
CA SER A 42 12.06 -5.88 2.57
C SER A 42 13.08 -6.76 1.85
N VAL A 43 12.81 -7.06 0.59
CA VAL A 43 13.66 -7.88 -0.29
C VAL A 43 14.09 -7.07 -1.50
N LEU A 44 15.37 -7.14 -1.84
CA LEU A 44 15.93 -6.50 -3.04
C LEU A 44 15.34 -7.13 -4.30
N ILE A 45 14.87 -6.29 -5.22
CA ILE A 45 14.42 -6.72 -6.54
C ILE A 45 15.64 -6.71 -7.49
N VAL A 46 16.02 -7.87 -7.94
CA VAL A 46 17.21 -8.04 -8.80
C VAL A 46 16.99 -7.30 -10.11
N ASP A 47 18.03 -6.59 -10.56
CA ASP A 47 18.06 -5.80 -11.81
C ASP A 47 17.06 -4.63 -11.89
N ALA A 48 16.36 -4.31 -10.81
CA ALA A 48 15.45 -3.16 -10.74
C ALA A 48 16.22 -1.89 -10.38
N THR A 49 16.97 -1.36 -11.36
CA THR A 49 17.89 -0.22 -11.19
C THR A 49 17.54 0.98 -12.07
N LEU A 50 16.31 1.05 -12.53
CA LEU A 50 15.80 2.17 -13.33
C LEU A 50 14.92 3.08 -12.49
N GLU A 51 14.70 4.29 -12.96
CA GLU A 51 13.78 5.29 -12.39
C GLU A 51 12.36 4.74 -12.20
N SER A 52 11.93 3.81 -13.06
CA SER A 52 10.63 3.16 -12.98
C SER A 52 10.75 1.64 -12.83
N TYR A 53 9.78 1.07 -12.14
CA TYR A 53 9.64 -0.38 -11.95
C TYR A 53 8.19 -0.81 -12.16
N THR A 54 7.98 -1.94 -12.84
CA THR A 54 6.65 -2.53 -12.97
C THR A 54 6.43 -3.52 -11.85
N ALA A 55 5.54 -3.17 -10.92
CA ALA A 55 5.19 -4.03 -9.80
C ALA A 55 4.52 -5.33 -10.28
N THR A 56 4.89 -6.45 -9.68
CA THR A 56 4.39 -7.79 -10.01
C THR A 56 3.57 -8.41 -8.90
N GLU A 57 3.50 -7.78 -7.73
CA GLU A 57 2.78 -8.28 -6.57
C GLU A 57 2.34 -7.12 -5.66
N THR A 58 1.38 -7.38 -4.78
CA THR A 58 0.96 -6.43 -3.74
C THR A 58 2.05 -6.34 -2.68
N GLY A 59 2.43 -5.12 -2.30
CA GLY A 59 3.43 -4.90 -1.26
C GLY A 59 3.79 -3.44 -1.06
N TYR A 60 4.70 -3.20 -0.11
CA TYR A 60 5.38 -1.93 0.03
C TYR A 60 6.63 -1.91 -0.84
N TYR A 61 6.68 -1.00 -1.77
CA TYR A 61 7.84 -0.81 -2.63
C TYR A 61 8.68 0.33 -2.09
N THR A 62 9.98 0.11 -2.05
CA THR A 62 10.97 1.13 -1.69
C THR A 62 11.90 1.32 -2.88
N VAL A 63 12.16 2.55 -3.25
CA VAL A 63 13.29 2.90 -4.12
C VAL A 63 14.35 3.60 -3.30
N GLU A 64 15.56 3.08 -3.33
CA GLU A 64 16.75 3.77 -2.86
C GLU A 64 17.35 4.55 -4.01
N VAL A 65 17.49 5.86 -3.83
CA VAL A 65 18.03 6.78 -4.83
C VAL A 65 19.44 7.19 -4.41
N GLU A 66 20.40 6.88 -5.26
CA GLU A 66 21.81 7.26 -5.04
C GLU A 66 22.12 8.60 -5.71
N LEU A 67 22.74 9.50 -4.95
CA LEU A 67 23.18 10.83 -5.39
C LEU A 67 24.68 10.84 -5.70
N GLU A 68 25.13 11.79 -6.54
CA GLU A 68 26.56 11.98 -6.91
C GLU A 68 27.48 12.14 -5.69
N ASN A 69 26.98 12.66 -4.56
CA ASN A 69 27.74 12.82 -3.32
C ASN A 69 27.85 11.51 -2.51
N GLY A 70 27.31 10.38 -3.02
CA GLY A 70 27.29 9.08 -2.38
C GLY A 70 26.20 8.90 -1.32
N CYS A 71 25.26 9.84 -1.19
CA CYS A 71 24.09 9.66 -0.35
C CYS A 71 23.07 8.71 -0.98
N ILE A 72 22.42 7.90 -0.13
CA ILE A 72 21.31 7.04 -0.52
C ILE A 72 20.07 7.49 0.25
N VAL A 73 19.00 7.83 -0.45
CA VAL A 73 17.74 8.31 0.12
C VAL A 73 16.61 7.35 -0.26
N PRO A 74 15.92 6.74 0.72
CA PRO A 74 14.81 5.82 0.46
C PRO A 74 13.47 6.56 0.32
N PHE A 75 12.63 6.11 -0.61
CA PHE A 75 11.24 6.52 -0.80
C PHE A 75 10.36 5.28 -0.87
N ASN A 76 9.17 5.33 -0.27
CA ASN A 76 8.28 4.16 -0.18
C ASN A 76 6.91 4.46 -0.79
N ILE A 77 6.29 3.44 -1.36
CA ILE A 77 4.90 3.45 -1.80
C ILE A 77 4.21 2.12 -1.51
N MET A 78 2.96 2.16 -1.07
CA MET A 78 2.10 0.98 -1.06
C MET A 78 1.50 0.76 -2.43
N HIS A 79 1.69 -0.44 -2.98
CA HIS A 79 1.06 -0.84 -4.24
C HIS A 79 0.19 -2.07 -4.03
N ILE A 80 -1.04 -1.98 -4.48
CA ILE A 80 -2.00 -3.08 -4.46
C ILE A 80 -2.28 -3.48 -5.90
N MET A 81 -2.03 -4.74 -6.19
CA MET A 81 -2.32 -5.32 -7.50
C MET A 81 -3.79 -5.71 -7.55
N CYS A 82 -4.48 -5.12 -8.52
CA CYS A 82 -5.78 -5.59 -8.97
C CYS A 82 -5.69 -5.72 -10.49
N ALA A 83 -6.05 -6.87 -11.01
CA ALA A 83 -6.02 -7.11 -12.44
C ALA A 83 -7.43 -6.90 -13.05
N ASP A 84 -7.65 -6.35 -14.22
CA ASP A 84 -8.82 -6.05 -15.15
C ASP A 84 -10.25 -5.65 -14.63
N CYS A 85 -10.90 -4.53 -15.01
CA CYS A 85 -12.03 -3.85 -14.36
C CYS A 85 -13.42 -3.78 -14.99
N ALA A 86 -14.43 -4.08 -14.19
CA ALA A 86 -15.81 -3.58 -14.29
C ALA A 86 -16.15 -2.69 -13.05
N THR A 87 -17.32 -2.08 -12.99
CA THR A 87 -17.76 -1.29 -11.82
C THR A 87 -17.86 -2.16 -10.56
N LEU A 88 -17.01 -1.92 -9.60
CA LEU A 88 -16.98 -2.62 -8.30
C LEU A 88 -17.69 -1.81 -7.24
N THR A 89 -18.63 -2.40 -6.54
CA THR A 89 -19.20 -1.85 -5.30
C THR A 89 -19.01 -2.82 -4.15
N VAL A 90 -18.61 -2.31 -2.99
CA VAL A 90 -18.36 -3.09 -1.78
C VAL A 90 -19.15 -2.48 -0.64
N ALA A 91 -19.94 -3.31 0.03
CA ALA A 91 -20.61 -2.96 1.27
C ALA A 91 -20.10 -3.84 2.40
N LEU A 92 -19.80 -3.25 3.57
CA LEU A 92 -19.43 -4.00 4.76
C LEU A 92 -20.62 -4.15 5.70
N ALA A 93 -21.01 -5.37 6.00
CA ALA A 93 -22.08 -5.72 6.93
C ALA A 93 -21.51 -6.26 8.24
N ALA A 94 -21.93 -5.67 9.36
CA ALA A 94 -21.47 -6.06 10.70
C ALA A 94 -22.46 -7.02 11.37
N ASP A 95 -21.94 -8.08 11.99
CA ASP A 95 -22.67 -8.97 12.89
C ASP A 95 -21.79 -9.31 14.11
N GLY A 96 -22.11 -8.68 15.25
CA GLY A 96 -21.28 -8.79 16.45
C GLY A 96 -19.89 -8.20 16.23
N ASN A 97 -18.84 -9.01 16.36
CA ASN A 97 -17.46 -8.64 16.10
C ASN A 97 -16.96 -9.09 14.71
N THR A 98 -17.86 -9.43 13.82
CA THR A 98 -17.56 -9.91 12.46
C THR A 98 -17.98 -8.86 11.44
N LEU A 99 -17.12 -8.60 10.44
CA LEU A 99 -17.47 -7.88 9.22
C LEU A 99 -17.48 -8.84 8.05
N ALA A 100 -18.50 -8.76 7.22
CA ALA A 100 -18.58 -9.42 5.93
C ALA A 100 -18.60 -8.39 4.81
N ALA A 101 -17.81 -8.60 3.77
CA ALA A 101 -17.81 -7.76 2.57
C ALA A 101 -18.77 -8.34 1.53
N GLU A 102 -19.82 -7.60 1.22
CA GLU A 102 -20.74 -7.90 0.11
C GLU A 102 -20.23 -7.16 -1.13
N VAL A 103 -19.92 -7.92 -2.17
CA VAL A 103 -19.32 -7.39 -3.40
C VAL A 103 -20.28 -7.59 -4.56
N ASP A 104 -20.58 -6.51 -5.26
CA ASP A 104 -21.37 -6.52 -6.51
C ASP A 104 -20.55 -5.97 -7.67
N GLY A 105 -20.82 -6.47 -8.86
CA GLY A 105 -20.11 -6.06 -10.08
C GLY A 105 -18.76 -6.77 -10.32
N CYS A 106 -18.46 -7.83 -9.57
CA CYS A 106 -17.24 -8.60 -9.68
C CYS A 106 -17.49 -10.10 -9.71
N GLY A 107 -16.90 -10.82 -10.64
CA GLY A 107 -17.05 -12.28 -10.75
C GLY A 107 -16.21 -13.06 -9.73
N THR A 108 -15.01 -12.59 -9.42
CA THR A 108 -14.06 -13.23 -8.50
C THR A 108 -13.31 -12.17 -7.69
N PRO A 109 -13.93 -11.59 -6.65
CA PRO A 109 -13.24 -10.62 -5.81
C PRO A 109 -12.13 -11.29 -4.99
N THR A 110 -11.06 -10.54 -4.74
CA THR A 110 -10.02 -10.90 -3.79
C THR A 110 -10.05 -9.92 -2.61
N PHE A 111 -9.77 -10.43 -1.42
CA PHE A 111 -9.88 -9.69 -0.17
C PHE A 111 -8.54 -9.63 0.53
N GLN A 112 -8.23 -8.47 1.09
CA GLN A 112 -7.11 -8.27 1.99
C GLN A 112 -7.57 -7.45 3.19
N TRP A 113 -7.18 -7.88 4.38
CA TRP A 113 -7.47 -7.21 5.64
C TRP A 113 -6.14 -6.78 6.27
N TRP A 114 -6.11 -5.59 6.80
CA TRP A 114 -4.90 -4.99 7.33
C TRP A 114 -5.17 -4.40 8.71
N ALA A 115 -4.21 -4.53 9.62
CA ALA A 115 -4.18 -3.83 10.89
C ALA A 115 -3.23 -2.64 10.81
N VAL A 116 -3.61 -1.53 11.45
CA VAL A 116 -2.75 -0.35 11.60
C VAL A 116 -2.18 -0.33 13.00
N ASN A 117 -0.87 -0.41 13.13
CA ASN A 117 -0.17 -0.39 14.40
C ASN A 117 -0.11 1.02 14.98
N ILE A 118 0.17 1.11 16.28
CA ILE A 118 0.24 2.39 17.00
C ILE A 118 1.36 3.32 16.48
N ASP A 119 2.38 2.75 15.86
CA ASP A 119 3.48 3.48 15.21
C ASP A 119 3.18 3.89 13.76
N GLY A 120 1.97 3.56 13.26
CA GLY A 120 1.53 3.85 11.90
C GLY A 120 1.92 2.80 10.86
N THR A 121 2.69 1.78 11.24
CA THR A 121 2.96 0.63 10.36
C THR A 121 1.70 -0.18 10.12
N LYS A 122 1.68 -0.96 9.06
CA LYS A 122 0.51 -1.72 8.62
C LYS A 122 0.90 -3.17 8.37
N ASP A 123 0.15 -4.08 8.99
CA ASP A 123 0.37 -5.51 8.83
C ASP A 123 -0.80 -6.15 8.07
N MET A 124 -0.48 -6.91 7.02
CA MET A 124 -1.47 -7.69 6.32
C MET A 124 -1.88 -8.88 7.19
N LEU A 125 -3.17 -9.00 7.45
CA LEU A 125 -3.72 -10.12 8.21
C LEU A 125 -3.79 -11.37 7.31
N PRO A 126 -3.60 -12.57 7.88
CA PRO A 126 -3.54 -13.81 7.08
C PRO A 126 -4.88 -14.20 6.47
N ASN A 127 -5.99 -13.55 6.86
CA ASN A 127 -7.31 -13.80 6.32
C ASN A 127 -7.48 -13.14 4.94
N VAL A 128 -7.82 -13.94 3.95
CA VAL A 128 -8.06 -13.53 2.57
C VAL A 128 -9.48 -13.83 2.09
N THR A 129 -10.42 -13.98 3.02
CA THR A 129 -11.85 -14.23 2.73
C THR A 129 -12.66 -12.94 2.82
N ASP A 130 -13.89 -12.99 2.35
CA ASP A 130 -14.88 -11.91 2.44
C ASP A 130 -15.28 -11.54 3.88
N THR A 131 -14.92 -12.36 4.86
CA THR A 131 -15.33 -12.21 6.25
C THR A 131 -14.13 -12.11 7.17
N MET A 132 -14.14 -11.15 8.09
CA MET A 132 -13.11 -10.94 9.11
C MET A 132 -13.72 -10.87 10.51
N ILE A 133 -13.10 -11.55 11.46
CA ILE A 133 -13.44 -11.51 12.90
C ILE A 133 -12.43 -10.59 13.59
N PHE A 134 -12.91 -9.62 14.36
CA PHE A 134 -12.10 -8.66 15.09
C PHE A 134 -12.08 -9.05 16.58
N GLU A 135 -10.91 -9.32 17.11
CA GLU A 135 -10.73 -9.72 18.52
C GLU A 135 -10.25 -8.54 19.38
N ASP A 136 -9.47 -7.65 18.80
CA ASP A 136 -8.87 -6.51 19.49
C ASP A 136 -9.41 -5.18 18.96
N ASP A 137 -9.54 -4.22 19.88
CA ASP A 137 -9.84 -2.83 19.52
C ASP A 137 -8.70 -2.26 18.69
N GLY A 138 -9.03 -1.55 17.63
CA GLY A 138 -8.01 -1.01 16.76
C GLY A 138 -8.52 -0.35 15.50
N LEU A 139 -7.55 0.07 14.70
CA LEU A 139 -7.79 0.62 13.38
C LEU A 139 -7.36 -0.42 12.34
N TYR A 140 -8.26 -0.67 11.41
CA TYR A 140 -8.08 -1.67 10.36
C TYR A 140 -8.50 -1.08 9.02
N PHE A 141 -8.15 -1.76 7.95
CA PHE A 141 -8.75 -1.49 6.66
C PHE A 141 -8.91 -2.77 5.84
N SER A 142 -9.94 -2.78 5.01
CA SER A 142 -10.14 -3.80 4.01
C SER A 142 -9.78 -3.27 2.63
N VAL A 143 -9.20 -4.12 1.82
CA VAL A 143 -8.94 -3.88 0.41
C VAL A 143 -9.64 -4.97 -0.38
N VAL A 144 -10.55 -4.59 -1.23
CA VAL A 144 -11.23 -5.51 -2.15
C VAL A 144 -10.80 -5.19 -3.56
N CYS A 145 -10.20 -6.17 -4.20
CA CYS A 145 -9.82 -6.11 -5.59
C CYS A 145 -10.74 -6.96 -6.45
N CYS A 146 -11.11 -6.45 -7.57
CA CYS A 146 -11.67 -7.19 -8.68
C CYS A 146 -10.76 -7.00 -9.89
N ASP A 147 -10.63 -8.06 -10.69
CA ASP A 147 -9.77 -8.03 -11.85
C ASP A 147 -10.02 -6.77 -12.70
N GLY A 148 -9.04 -5.80 -12.74
CA GLY A 148 -8.95 -4.52 -13.40
C GLY A 148 -9.70 -3.35 -12.83
N CYS A 149 -10.08 -3.38 -11.59
CA CYS A 149 -10.65 -2.25 -10.86
C CYS A 149 -9.60 -1.54 -10.02
N ASP A 150 -9.79 -0.25 -9.83
CA ASP A 150 -9.19 0.41 -8.68
C ASP A 150 -9.67 -0.32 -7.41
N PRO A 151 -8.77 -0.63 -6.47
CA PRO A 151 -9.16 -1.31 -5.25
C PRO A 151 -10.15 -0.46 -4.46
N VAL A 152 -11.21 -1.10 -3.96
CA VAL A 152 -12.08 -0.45 -2.97
C VAL A 152 -11.46 -0.63 -1.59
N VAL A 153 -11.20 0.48 -0.93
CA VAL A 153 -10.59 0.51 0.41
C VAL A 153 -11.61 1.04 1.40
N ASN A 154 -11.79 0.35 2.51
CA ASN A 154 -12.62 0.82 3.62
C ASN A 154 -11.75 0.91 4.88
N LEU A 155 -11.80 2.05 5.55
CA LEU A 155 -11.22 2.22 6.86
C LEU A 155 -12.21 1.77 7.93
N ILE A 156 -11.73 0.97 8.89
CA ILE A 156 -12.54 0.32 9.91
C ILE A 156 -11.93 0.66 11.27
N SER A 157 -12.69 1.39 12.10
CA SER A 157 -12.37 1.52 13.52
C SER A 157 -13.26 0.55 14.29
N TYR A 158 -12.66 -0.36 15.08
CA TYR A 158 -13.35 -1.28 15.96
C TYR A 158 -12.99 -0.96 17.40
N VAL A 159 -13.97 -0.59 18.21
CA VAL A 159 -13.79 -0.25 19.62
C VAL A 159 -15.00 -0.73 20.43
N ASP A 160 -14.78 -1.48 21.50
CA ASP A 160 -15.82 -1.96 22.41
C ASP A 160 -16.99 -2.69 21.70
N GLY A 161 -16.70 -3.44 20.65
CA GLY A 161 -17.72 -4.17 19.89
C GLY A 161 -18.47 -3.32 18.87
N VAL A 162 -18.04 -2.09 18.62
CA VAL A 162 -18.67 -1.16 17.68
C VAL A 162 -17.76 -0.89 16.49
N PHE A 163 -18.31 -1.01 15.27
CA PHE A 163 -17.64 -0.65 14.04
C PHE A 163 -18.02 0.76 13.59
N ILE A 164 -17.01 1.54 13.22
CA ILE A 164 -17.15 2.76 12.43
C ILE A 164 -16.42 2.52 11.13
N ILE A 165 -17.17 2.55 10.03
CA ILE A 165 -16.64 2.26 8.69
C ILE A 165 -16.73 3.54 7.87
N THR A 166 -15.63 3.89 7.22
CA THR A 166 -15.53 5.04 6.32
C THR A 166 -14.87 4.62 5.01
N ASP A 167 -15.28 5.26 3.92
CA ASP A 167 -14.61 5.06 2.64
C ASP A 167 -13.17 5.56 2.76
N GLY A 168 -12.25 4.70 2.39
CA GLY A 168 -10.83 4.99 2.35
C GLY A 168 -10.36 5.23 0.92
N LYS A 169 -9.24 5.92 0.78
CA LYS A 169 -8.50 6.01 -0.48
C LYS A 169 -7.07 5.56 -0.24
N LEU A 170 -6.54 4.89 -1.23
CA LEU A 170 -5.12 4.55 -1.28
C LEU A 170 -4.44 5.58 -2.19
N ASP A 171 -4.03 6.70 -1.61
CA ASP A 171 -3.23 7.71 -2.29
C ASP A 171 -1.78 7.65 -1.80
N ASN A 172 -0.84 7.52 -2.72
CA ASN A 172 0.61 7.71 -2.54
C ASN A 172 1.15 7.48 -1.11
N ASN A 173 1.12 6.23 -0.62
CA ASN A 173 1.61 5.83 0.72
C ASN A 173 0.71 6.07 1.92
N GLU A 174 -0.37 6.81 1.81
CA GLU A 174 -1.23 7.05 2.96
C GLU A 174 -2.65 6.60 2.67
N PHE A 175 -3.22 5.80 3.58
CA PHE A 175 -4.66 5.66 3.64
C PHE A 175 -5.21 6.98 4.14
N SER A 176 -5.88 7.71 3.25
CA SER A 176 -6.58 8.94 3.60
C SER A 176 -8.09 8.69 3.59
N TRP A 177 -8.76 9.33 4.52
CA TRP A 177 -10.21 9.42 4.58
C TRP A 177 -10.68 10.73 3.97
N ALA A 178 -11.79 10.65 3.31
CA ALA A 178 -12.47 11.83 2.77
C ALA A 178 -13.15 12.63 3.90
#